data_11147f6a61397961d2f88c1bbff723ff
#
_entry.id   11147f6a61397961d2f88c1bbff723ff
#
_cell.length_a   1.000
_cell.length_b   1.000
_cell.length_c   1.000
_cell.angle_alpha   90.00
_cell.angle_beta   90.00
_cell.angle_gamma   90.00
#
_symmetry.space_group_name_H-M   'P 1'
#
loop_
_entity.id
_entity.type
_entity.pdbx_description
1 polymer ?
#
loop_
_entity_poly.entity_id
_entity_poly.type
_entity_poly.pdbx_seq_one_letter_code
_entity_poly.pdbx_strand_id
1 'polypeptide(L)'
;MAELTVATLLAAGLAWSQSPSTPTWPASIAPIAAFVSHDRGLAFLHPVPVHFQSPRTFDRQTAAQDQPDGASQKAQVLLQATEFRALGLLGGSVNLVEAQTALDTGSVQAYYDDVKKDIVIRGANLSPGTKVTLAHELTHVLQDQHFNLVKLDHESSTADEEFAVTAIEEGDAVLTENDYVASLPVREQREANAEENAPVAAGGIGTGTTSTGPTGPTGNADFLGISSEVPYILGPDFVLLLYNVGGIGMTNRAFEHPPRSELDIVNPSAYLLHQATRVLPPPALGRGERRIGSPGSFGAFETYMTLAGDMDATTALAAADGWGGGSMTQYRHDGVSCTRLDLVGRTTPQSDALAGAFTVWASALPQREAVVTRRGETTTVSACDPGKVATAGPRSRDHALDVVDERNANMASAYLYADLPPAVALCVGDRSVGDTALLLAEGEQDNSYGAPPKSVQTTIDTQMRDLIRSCRLGSAAGQ
;
A
#
# COMPACT_ATOMS: atom_id res chain seq x y z
N MET A 1 -17.54 -77.09 54.73
CA MET A 1 -16.93 -75.81 55.13
C MET A 1 -16.67 -75.03 53.85
N ALA A 2 -17.56 -74.12 53.56
CA ALA A 2 -17.48 -73.24 52.38
C ALA A 2 -17.57 -71.80 52.88
N GLU A 3 -16.53 -71.04 52.69
CA GLU A 3 -16.47 -69.65 53.05
C GLU A 3 -17.08 -68.81 51.94
N LEU A 4 -18.06 -67.97 52.32
CA LEU A 4 -18.63 -66.92 51.44
C LEU A 4 -17.73 -65.72 51.47
N THR A 5 -17.19 -65.34 50.30
CA THR A 5 -16.53 -64.03 50.07
C THR A 5 -17.51 -63.04 49.51
N VAL A 6 -17.76 -61.96 50.26
CA VAL A 6 -18.60 -60.83 49.84
C VAL A 6 -17.77 -59.90 48.92
N ALA A 7 -18.19 -59.74 47.67
CA ALA A 7 -17.61 -58.82 46.73
C ALA A 7 -18.23 -57.43 46.90
N THR A 8 -17.44 -56.46 47.33
CA THR A 8 -17.81 -55.04 47.43
C THR A 8 -17.67 -54.42 46.07
N LEU A 9 -18.78 -54.06 45.43
CA LEU A 9 -18.83 -53.25 44.17
C LEU A 9 -18.48 -51.80 44.51
N LEU A 10 -17.30 -51.37 44.14
CA LEU A 10 -16.90 -49.94 44.05
C LEU A 10 -17.51 -49.37 42.81
N ALA A 11 -18.52 -48.46 42.96
CA ALA A 11 -19.03 -47.61 41.89
C ALA A 11 -17.98 -46.54 41.53
N ALA A 12 -17.26 -46.76 40.43
CA ALA A 12 -16.41 -45.74 39.84
C ALA A 12 -17.31 -44.70 39.18
N GLY A 13 -17.43 -43.53 39.81
CA GLY A 13 -18.05 -42.35 39.21
C GLY A 13 -17.24 -41.92 37.99
N LEU A 14 -17.81 -42.05 36.80
CA LEU A 14 -17.30 -41.45 35.59
C LEU A 14 -17.42 -39.91 35.73
N ALA A 15 -16.31 -39.29 36.14
CA ALA A 15 -16.14 -37.84 35.95
C ALA A 15 -16.08 -37.60 34.44
N TRP A 16 -17.14 -37.03 33.90
CA TRP A 16 -17.11 -36.46 32.55
C TRP A 16 -16.11 -35.32 32.61
N SER A 17 -14.88 -35.55 32.12
CA SER A 17 -13.97 -34.45 31.75
C SER A 17 -14.66 -33.69 30.64
N GLN A 18 -15.13 -32.50 30.95
CA GLN A 18 -15.50 -31.55 29.91
C GLN A 18 -14.25 -31.33 29.06
N SER A 19 -14.29 -31.79 27.82
CA SER A 19 -13.29 -31.37 26.83
C SER A 19 -13.24 -29.84 26.86
N PRO A 20 -12.06 -29.22 26.91
CA PRO A 20 -11.99 -27.76 26.81
C PRO A 20 -12.77 -27.36 25.58
N SER A 21 -13.78 -26.52 25.78
CA SER A 21 -14.56 -25.96 24.66
C SER A 21 -13.55 -25.26 23.75
N THR A 22 -13.52 -25.63 22.47
CA THR A 22 -12.73 -24.91 21.46
C THR A 22 -13.08 -23.43 21.59
N PRO A 23 -12.11 -22.53 21.74
CA PRO A 23 -12.39 -21.11 21.81
C PRO A 23 -13.26 -20.71 20.61
N THR A 24 -14.33 -19.97 20.85
CA THR A 24 -15.24 -19.49 19.81
C THR A 24 -15.25 -17.98 19.83
N TRP A 25 -15.46 -17.37 18.66
CA TRP A 25 -15.65 -15.93 18.57
C TRP A 25 -16.80 -15.45 19.46
N PRO A 26 -16.70 -14.28 20.11
CA PRO A 26 -17.85 -13.65 20.76
C PRO A 26 -19.04 -13.54 19.80
N ALA A 27 -20.26 -13.70 20.32
CA ALA A 27 -21.47 -13.72 19.49
C ALA A 27 -21.65 -12.47 18.61
N SER A 28 -21.12 -11.32 19.00
CA SER A 28 -21.14 -10.08 18.23
C SER A 28 -20.12 -10.05 17.08
N ILE A 29 -19.04 -10.84 17.18
CA ILE A 29 -17.94 -10.90 16.22
C ILE A 29 -18.08 -12.08 15.27
N ALA A 30 -18.65 -13.19 15.75
CA ALA A 30 -18.78 -14.43 15.00
C ALA A 30 -19.38 -14.26 13.58
N PRO A 31 -20.42 -13.41 13.34
CA PRO A 31 -20.94 -13.21 12.00
C PRO A 31 -19.91 -12.55 11.05
N ILE A 32 -19.10 -11.60 11.55
CA ILE A 32 -18.09 -10.89 10.76
C ILE A 32 -16.97 -11.87 10.43
N ALA A 33 -16.46 -12.60 11.43
CA ALA A 33 -15.45 -13.63 11.21
C ALA A 33 -15.90 -14.72 10.23
N ALA A 34 -17.19 -15.12 10.28
CA ALA A 34 -17.75 -16.07 9.32
C ALA A 34 -17.80 -15.50 7.90
N PHE A 35 -18.11 -14.21 7.74
CA PHE A 35 -18.05 -13.53 6.45
C PHE A 35 -16.61 -13.52 5.90
N VAL A 36 -15.66 -12.99 6.66
CA VAL A 36 -14.24 -12.90 6.27
C VAL A 36 -13.68 -14.28 5.89
N SER A 37 -13.97 -15.32 6.70
CA SER A 37 -13.56 -16.69 6.39
C SER A 37 -14.16 -17.21 5.08
N HIS A 38 -15.43 -16.90 4.81
CA HIS A 38 -16.12 -17.31 3.58
C HIS A 38 -15.55 -16.58 2.35
N ASP A 39 -15.41 -15.30 2.46
CA ASP A 39 -14.93 -14.41 1.39
C ASP A 39 -13.50 -14.76 0.97
N ARG A 40 -12.59 -14.88 1.93
CA ARG A 40 -11.19 -15.26 1.69
C ARG A 40 -10.99 -16.75 1.37
N GLY A 41 -12.02 -17.58 1.54
CA GLY A 41 -11.91 -19.02 1.33
C GLY A 41 -10.92 -19.70 2.28
N LEU A 42 -10.60 -19.08 3.41
CA LEU A 42 -9.69 -19.57 4.44
C LEU A 42 -10.43 -19.70 5.77
N ALA A 43 -10.15 -20.76 6.53
CA ALA A 43 -10.74 -20.93 7.85
C ALA A 43 -9.83 -20.34 8.94
N PHE A 44 -10.39 -19.62 9.92
CA PHE A 44 -9.63 -19.28 11.11
C PHE A 44 -9.17 -20.52 11.84
N LEU A 45 -7.89 -20.61 12.16
CA LEU A 45 -7.33 -21.73 12.95
C LEU A 45 -7.75 -21.63 14.42
N HIS A 46 -7.88 -20.41 14.92
CA HIS A 46 -8.39 -20.08 16.26
C HIS A 46 -8.86 -18.61 16.31
N PRO A 47 -9.79 -18.26 17.21
CA PRO A 47 -10.13 -16.86 17.45
C PRO A 47 -9.00 -16.15 18.19
N VAL A 48 -8.92 -14.84 18.03
CA VAL A 48 -8.01 -13.95 18.75
C VAL A 48 -8.79 -13.03 19.71
N PRO A 49 -8.17 -12.50 20.78
CA PRO A 49 -8.78 -11.48 21.62
C PRO A 49 -9.09 -10.20 20.82
N VAL A 50 -10.22 -9.55 21.15
CA VAL A 50 -10.59 -8.25 20.60
C VAL A 50 -10.82 -7.28 21.76
N HIS A 51 -10.06 -6.20 21.79
CA HIS A 51 -10.02 -5.24 22.88
C HIS A 51 -10.56 -3.88 22.43
N PHE A 52 -11.58 -3.38 23.13
CA PHE A 52 -12.09 -2.04 22.92
C PHE A 52 -11.39 -1.07 23.85
N GLN A 53 -10.85 -0.01 23.31
CA GLN A 53 -10.16 1.03 24.08
C GLN A 53 -10.83 2.39 23.94
N SER A 54 -10.81 3.19 25.01
CA SER A 54 -11.26 4.56 24.89
C SER A 54 -10.41 5.33 23.87
N PRO A 55 -10.97 6.28 23.09
CA PRO A 55 -10.21 7.06 22.12
C PRO A 55 -8.91 7.63 22.68
N ARG A 56 -8.96 8.23 23.88
CA ARG A 56 -7.76 8.78 24.55
C ARG A 56 -6.67 7.74 24.87
N THR A 57 -7.05 6.51 25.16
CA THR A 57 -6.09 5.44 25.46
C THR A 57 -5.47 4.93 24.16
N PHE A 58 -6.29 4.71 23.16
CA PHE A 58 -5.89 4.31 21.84
C PHE A 58 -4.91 5.32 21.21
N ASP A 59 -5.33 6.60 21.08
CA ASP A 59 -4.50 7.67 20.49
C ASP A 59 -3.14 7.82 21.20
N ARG A 60 -3.12 7.65 22.52
CA ARG A 60 -1.86 7.71 23.27
C ARG A 60 -0.94 6.51 23.00
N GLN A 61 -1.51 5.32 22.80
CA GLN A 61 -0.73 4.12 22.47
C GLN A 61 -0.17 4.22 21.06
N THR A 62 -0.99 4.59 20.08
CA THR A 62 -0.56 4.83 18.70
C THR A 62 0.53 5.88 18.64
N ALA A 63 0.32 7.04 19.23
CA ALA A 63 1.33 8.11 19.30
C ALA A 63 2.62 7.68 20.02
N ALA A 64 2.57 6.73 20.94
CA ALA A 64 3.76 6.21 21.60
C ALA A 64 4.54 5.22 20.70
N GLN A 65 3.87 4.51 19.82
CA GLN A 65 4.50 3.62 18.82
C GLN A 65 5.30 4.41 17.78
N ASP A 66 4.81 5.60 17.37
CA ASP A 66 5.48 6.48 16.39
C ASP A 66 6.74 7.17 16.94
N GLN A 67 6.92 7.18 18.26
CA GLN A 67 8.07 7.87 18.82
C GLN A 67 9.37 7.09 18.58
N PRO A 68 10.36 7.70 17.92
CA PRO A 68 11.62 7.03 17.67
C PRO A 68 12.35 6.68 18.97
N ASP A 69 12.67 5.41 19.13
CA ASP A 69 13.41 4.86 20.26
C ASP A 69 14.90 5.18 20.17
N GLY A 70 15.31 6.17 20.97
CA GLY A 70 16.73 6.49 21.12
C GLY A 70 17.30 7.41 20.04
N ALA A 71 18.62 7.67 20.16
CA ALA A 71 19.30 8.64 19.32
C ALA A 71 19.48 8.18 17.86
N SER A 72 19.56 6.88 17.64
CA SER A 72 19.76 6.31 16.29
C SER A 72 18.55 6.51 15.41
N GLN A 73 17.36 6.15 15.88
CA GLN A 73 16.12 6.34 15.11
C GLN A 73 15.82 7.82 14.88
N LYS A 74 16.03 8.67 15.89
CA LYS A 74 15.90 10.13 15.72
C LYS A 74 16.82 10.66 14.62
N ALA A 75 18.06 10.15 14.56
CA ALA A 75 18.97 10.53 13.50
C ALA A 75 18.51 10.06 12.11
N GLN A 76 17.92 8.87 12.02
CA GLN A 76 17.35 8.34 10.76
C GLN A 76 16.19 9.19 10.27
N VAL A 77 15.24 9.55 11.14
CA VAL A 77 14.12 10.43 10.78
C VAL A 77 14.60 11.80 10.27
N LEU A 78 15.63 12.37 10.91
CA LEU A 78 16.23 13.61 10.43
C LEU A 78 16.92 13.46 9.06
N LEU A 79 17.58 12.33 8.81
CA LEU A 79 18.17 12.03 7.51
C LEU A 79 17.12 11.85 6.43
N GLN A 80 16.02 11.17 6.72
CA GLN A 80 14.88 11.02 5.81
C GLN A 80 14.28 12.38 5.44
N ALA A 81 14.11 13.29 6.40
CA ALA A 81 13.66 14.66 6.09
C ALA A 81 14.63 15.41 5.15
N THR A 82 15.96 15.22 5.30
CA THR A 82 16.94 15.85 4.40
C THR A 82 16.88 15.27 3.00
N GLU A 83 16.63 13.97 2.89
CA GLU A 83 16.45 13.26 1.61
C GLU A 83 15.21 13.77 0.88
N PHE A 84 14.07 13.76 1.52
CA PHE A 84 12.82 14.20 0.93
C PHE A 84 12.90 15.66 0.45
N ARG A 85 13.59 16.55 1.18
CA ARG A 85 13.81 17.91 0.72
C ARG A 85 14.77 17.97 -0.47
N ALA A 86 15.84 17.18 -0.47
CA ALA A 86 16.79 17.11 -1.59
C ALA A 86 16.09 16.61 -2.87
N LEU A 87 15.16 15.67 -2.75
CA LEU A 87 14.42 15.11 -3.87
C LEU A 87 13.17 15.94 -4.25
N GLY A 88 12.85 16.99 -3.48
CA GLY A 88 11.67 17.83 -3.74
C GLY A 88 10.34 17.16 -3.40
N LEU A 89 10.38 16.14 -2.55
CA LEU A 89 9.20 15.46 -2.01
C LEU A 89 8.62 16.24 -0.83
N LEU A 90 9.45 17.00 -0.13
CA LEU A 90 9.07 17.76 1.06
C LEU A 90 9.59 19.19 0.94
N GLY A 91 8.81 20.16 1.40
CA GLY A 91 9.21 21.57 1.49
C GLY A 91 9.41 22.04 2.92
N GLY A 92 10.18 23.11 3.08
CA GLY A 92 10.33 23.82 4.35
C GLY A 92 10.89 23.01 5.52
N SER A 93 10.43 23.35 6.74
CA SER A 93 10.82 22.66 7.99
C SER A 93 9.64 21.83 8.47
N VAL A 94 9.57 20.57 8.06
CA VAL A 94 8.58 19.60 8.55
C VAL A 94 9.22 18.73 9.62
N ASN A 95 8.54 18.54 10.74
CA ASN A 95 8.88 17.51 11.72
C ASN A 95 8.19 16.21 11.32
N LEU A 96 8.94 15.27 10.78
CA LEU A 96 8.38 14.01 10.27
C LEU A 96 7.68 13.20 11.35
N VAL A 97 8.21 13.20 12.60
CA VAL A 97 7.58 12.47 13.71
C VAL A 97 6.22 13.06 14.04
N GLU A 98 6.13 14.39 14.14
CA GLU A 98 4.85 15.07 14.42
C GLU A 98 3.86 14.88 13.28
N ALA A 99 4.33 14.90 12.03
CA ALA A 99 3.49 14.72 10.86
C ALA A 99 2.95 13.26 10.80
N GLN A 100 3.80 12.26 11.00
CA GLN A 100 3.39 10.85 11.05
C GLN A 100 2.41 10.60 12.21
N THR A 101 2.74 11.05 13.43
CA THR A 101 1.83 10.88 14.58
C THR A 101 0.47 11.53 14.34
N ALA A 102 0.43 12.67 13.63
CA ALA A 102 -0.84 13.32 13.30
C ALA A 102 -1.65 12.50 12.26
N LEU A 103 -0.98 11.85 11.33
CA LEU A 103 -1.62 10.92 10.38
C LEU A 103 -2.20 9.72 11.13
N ASP A 104 -1.39 9.00 11.90
CA ASP A 104 -1.76 7.73 12.52
C ASP A 104 -2.84 7.90 13.61
N THR A 105 -2.74 8.92 14.45
CA THR A 105 -3.77 9.22 15.46
C THR A 105 -5.08 9.72 14.85
N GLY A 106 -5.04 10.20 13.62
CA GLY A 106 -6.19 10.71 12.90
C GLY A 106 -6.94 9.66 12.08
N SER A 107 -6.25 8.71 11.48
CA SER A 107 -6.81 7.74 10.54
C SER A 107 -7.07 6.37 11.17
N VAL A 108 -6.19 5.86 12.03
CA VAL A 108 -6.28 4.51 12.56
C VAL A 108 -7.46 4.36 13.52
N GLN A 109 -8.39 3.44 13.21
CA GLN A 109 -9.56 3.12 14.06
C GLN A 109 -9.43 1.77 14.76
N ALA A 110 -8.62 0.86 14.23
CA ALA A 110 -8.25 -0.42 14.84
C ALA A 110 -6.89 -0.86 14.32
N TYR A 111 -6.33 -1.88 14.90
CA TYR A 111 -5.18 -2.60 14.35
C TYR A 111 -5.13 -4.03 14.91
N TYR A 112 -4.62 -4.95 14.11
CA TYR A 112 -4.19 -6.26 14.53
C TYR A 112 -2.72 -6.20 14.96
N ASP A 113 -2.41 -6.62 16.19
CA ASP A 113 -1.03 -6.77 16.68
C ASP A 113 -0.57 -8.20 16.37
N ASP A 114 0.22 -8.36 15.34
CA ASP A 114 0.70 -9.65 14.84
C ASP A 114 1.73 -10.33 15.75
N VAL A 115 2.29 -9.57 16.70
CA VAL A 115 3.18 -10.11 17.76
C VAL A 115 2.36 -10.59 18.95
N LYS A 116 1.40 -9.78 19.42
CA LYS A 116 0.52 -10.14 20.56
C LYS A 116 -0.64 -11.05 20.16
N LYS A 117 -0.96 -11.09 18.86
CA LYS A 117 -2.08 -11.86 18.30
C LYS A 117 -3.41 -11.41 18.88
N ASP A 118 -3.64 -10.10 18.94
CA ASP A 118 -4.89 -9.49 19.37
C ASP A 118 -5.30 -8.32 18.45
N ILE A 119 -6.59 -7.99 18.45
CA ILE A 119 -7.14 -6.83 17.76
C ILE A 119 -7.46 -5.77 18.79
N VAL A 120 -7.04 -4.54 18.52
CA VAL A 120 -7.36 -3.36 19.35
C VAL A 120 -8.24 -2.41 18.54
N ILE A 121 -9.40 -2.06 19.09
CA ILE A 121 -10.41 -1.19 18.45
C ILE A 121 -10.57 0.10 19.25
N ARG A 122 -10.55 1.23 18.55
CA ARG A 122 -10.83 2.54 19.08
C ARG A 122 -12.33 2.73 19.33
N GLY A 123 -12.75 2.91 20.58
CA GLY A 123 -14.17 3.08 20.94
C GLY A 123 -14.67 1.99 21.88
N ALA A 124 -16.00 1.88 21.98
CA ALA A 124 -16.64 0.95 22.91
C ALA A 124 -17.74 0.08 22.26
N ASN A 125 -18.15 0.38 21.04
CA ASN A 125 -19.31 -0.23 20.38
C ASN A 125 -18.97 -0.69 18.95
N LEU A 126 -19.66 -1.74 18.51
CA LEU A 126 -19.65 -2.18 17.11
C LEU A 126 -20.69 -1.40 16.30
N SER A 127 -20.38 -0.15 15.94
CA SER A 127 -21.12 0.60 14.93
C SER A 127 -20.95 -0.03 13.54
N PRO A 128 -21.71 0.38 12.52
CA PRO A 128 -21.49 -0.09 11.14
C PRO A 128 -20.06 0.14 10.66
N GLY A 129 -19.47 1.31 10.85
CA GLY A 129 -18.06 1.57 10.50
C GLY A 129 -17.10 0.69 11.28
N THR A 130 -17.25 0.57 12.61
CA THR A 130 -16.41 -0.31 13.42
C THR A 130 -16.50 -1.80 12.99
N LYS A 131 -17.65 -2.27 12.49
CA LYS A 131 -17.76 -3.64 11.95
C LYS A 131 -16.96 -3.79 10.65
N VAL A 132 -16.97 -2.77 9.82
CA VAL A 132 -16.20 -2.71 8.57
C VAL A 132 -14.72 -2.79 8.89
N THR A 133 -14.22 -1.90 9.73
CA THR A 133 -12.82 -1.95 10.21
C THR A 133 -12.48 -3.30 10.86
N LEU A 134 -13.41 -3.89 11.64
CA LEU A 134 -13.16 -5.21 12.23
C LEU A 134 -13.06 -6.32 11.17
N ALA A 135 -13.77 -6.22 10.04
CA ALA A 135 -13.61 -7.17 8.93
C ALA A 135 -12.21 -7.06 8.32
N HIS A 136 -11.69 -5.86 8.17
CA HIS A 136 -10.30 -5.59 7.78
C HIS A 136 -9.30 -6.26 8.73
N GLU A 137 -9.37 -5.98 10.02
CA GLU A 137 -8.46 -6.55 11.02
C GLU A 137 -8.55 -8.08 11.13
N LEU A 138 -9.74 -8.64 10.96
CA LEU A 138 -9.94 -10.08 10.90
C LEU A 138 -9.29 -10.71 9.67
N THR A 139 -9.15 -9.95 8.58
CA THR A 139 -8.41 -10.41 7.40
C THR A 139 -6.92 -10.53 7.71
N HIS A 140 -6.33 -9.57 8.41
CA HIS A 140 -4.95 -9.70 8.90
C HIS A 140 -4.75 -10.89 9.84
N VAL A 141 -5.72 -11.18 10.71
CA VAL A 141 -5.68 -12.41 11.53
C VAL A 141 -5.64 -13.67 10.66
N LEU A 142 -6.45 -13.73 9.57
CA LEU A 142 -6.42 -14.84 8.63
C LEU A 142 -5.09 -14.96 7.91
N GLN A 143 -4.59 -13.85 7.38
CA GLN A 143 -3.30 -13.76 6.71
C GLN A 143 -2.18 -14.27 7.63
N ASP A 144 -2.12 -13.78 8.86
CA ASP A 144 -1.10 -14.20 9.83
C ASP A 144 -1.20 -15.68 10.20
N GLN A 145 -2.42 -16.20 10.43
CA GLN A 145 -2.61 -17.59 10.75
C GLN A 145 -2.21 -18.55 9.62
N HIS A 146 -2.27 -18.13 8.36
CA HIS A 146 -1.96 -18.96 7.20
C HIS A 146 -0.59 -18.68 6.59
N PHE A 147 -0.09 -17.45 6.67
CA PHE A 147 1.12 -17.03 5.96
C PHE A 147 2.21 -16.50 6.90
N ASN A 148 1.89 -16.20 8.19
CA ASN A 148 2.82 -15.71 9.21
C ASN A 148 3.41 -14.33 8.82
N LEU A 149 2.65 -13.26 9.08
CA LEU A 149 3.00 -11.88 8.73
C LEU A 149 4.35 -11.45 9.33
N VAL A 150 4.60 -11.78 10.61
CA VAL A 150 5.90 -11.51 11.25
C VAL A 150 7.07 -12.10 10.47
N LYS A 151 6.87 -13.27 9.84
CA LYS A 151 7.92 -13.88 9.01
C LYS A 151 8.08 -13.15 7.68
N LEU A 152 6.98 -12.73 7.04
CA LEU A 152 7.02 -11.98 5.79
C LEU A 152 7.76 -10.66 5.97
N ASP A 153 7.46 -9.91 7.03
CA ASP A 153 8.16 -8.67 7.38
C ASP A 153 9.65 -8.90 7.62
N HIS A 154 10.00 -9.94 8.37
CA HIS A 154 11.40 -10.26 8.65
C HIS A 154 12.20 -10.76 7.43
N GLU A 155 11.55 -11.33 6.44
CA GLU A 155 12.17 -11.76 5.19
C GLU A 155 12.35 -10.60 4.20
N SER A 156 11.66 -9.47 4.40
CA SER A 156 11.89 -8.24 3.67
C SER A 156 13.24 -7.64 4.06
N SER A 157 14.11 -7.48 3.10
CA SER A 157 15.51 -7.06 3.31
C SER A 157 15.77 -5.61 2.94
N THR A 158 14.81 -4.97 2.27
CA THR A 158 14.87 -3.58 1.80
C THR A 158 13.53 -2.90 1.98
N ALA A 159 13.52 -1.57 2.05
CA ALA A 159 12.27 -0.79 2.08
C ALA A 159 11.38 -1.05 0.84
N ASP A 160 12.00 -1.31 -0.30
CA ASP A 160 11.33 -1.67 -1.56
C ASP A 160 10.55 -3.01 -1.44
N GLU A 161 11.15 -4.02 -0.77
CA GLU A 161 10.47 -5.29 -0.47
C GLU A 161 9.40 -5.13 0.62
N GLU A 162 9.69 -4.38 1.69
CA GLU A 162 8.74 -4.09 2.77
C GLU A 162 7.47 -3.40 2.26
N PHE A 163 7.63 -2.36 1.44
CA PHE A 163 6.51 -1.70 0.78
C PHE A 163 5.63 -2.68 -0.02
N ALA A 164 6.26 -3.56 -0.79
CA ALA A 164 5.53 -4.50 -1.64
C ALA A 164 4.76 -5.56 -0.82
N VAL A 165 5.32 -6.00 0.31
CA VAL A 165 4.66 -6.93 1.26
C VAL A 165 3.49 -6.22 1.94
N THR A 166 3.69 -5.02 2.46
CA THR A 166 2.59 -4.23 3.07
C THR A 166 1.46 -4.01 2.07
N ALA A 167 1.77 -3.73 0.80
CA ALA A 167 0.74 -3.50 -0.21
C ALA A 167 -0.12 -4.75 -0.49
N ILE A 168 0.42 -5.96 -0.44
CA ILE A 168 -0.40 -7.17 -0.60
C ILE A 168 -1.23 -7.46 0.66
N GLU A 169 -0.70 -7.22 1.85
CA GLU A 169 -1.40 -7.43 3.12
C GLU A 169 -2.60 -6.49 3.22
N GLU A 170 -2.39 -5.19 3.03
CA GLU A 170 -3.44 -4.19 3.09
C GLU A 170 -4.42 -4.30 1.92
N GLY A 171 -3.91 -4.56 0.72
CA GLY A 171 -4.76 -4.72 -0.46
C GLY A 171 -5.77 -5.85 -0.33
N ASP A 172 -5.37 -6.97 0.23
CA ASP A 172 -6.24 -8.11 0.50
C ASP A 172 -7.26 -7.82 1.62
N ALA A 173 -6.84 -7.07 2.65
CA ALA A 173 -7.73 -6.65 3.73
C ALA A 173 -8.78 -5.62 3.25
N VAL A 174 -8.37 -4.65 2.43
CA VAL A 174 -9.28 -3.64 1.83
C VAL A 174 -10.30 -4.28 0.88
N LEU A 175 -9.90 -5.26 0.05
CA LEU A 175 -10.87 -5.96 -0.81
C LEU A 175 -11.92 -6.71 0.02
N THR A 176 -11.51 -7.43 1.07
CA THR A 176 -12.44 -8.13 1.98
C THR A 176 -13.34 -7.14 2.73
N GLU A 177 -12.79 -5.99 3.12
CA GLU A 177 -13.55 -4.89 3.73
C GLU A 177 -14.63 -4.35 2.78
N ASN A 178 -14.27 -4.08 1.53
CA ASN A 178 -15.19 -3.60 0.50
C ASN A 178 -16.31 -4.60 0.23
N ASP A 179 -15.99 -5.89 0.14
CA ASP A 179 -16.99 -6.96 -0.02
C ASP A 179 -17.90 -7.08 1.22
N TYR A 180 -17.35 -6.85 2.41
CA TYR A 180 -18.15 -6.79 3.63
C TYR A 180 -19.12 -5.59 3.60
N VAL A 181 -18.65 -4.39 3.23
CA VAL A 181 -19.52 -3.20 3.03
C VAL A 181 -20.62 -3.51 2.04
N ALA A 182 -20.28 -4.08 0.88
CA ALA A 182 -21.25 -4.44 -0.16
C ALA A 182 -22.31 -5.45 0.33
N SER A 183 -21.97 -6.31 1.29
CA SER A 183 -22.89 -7.28 1.90
C SER A 183 -23.90 -6.67 2.88
N LEU A 184 -23.61 -5.46 3.39
CA LEU A 184 -24.46 -4.79 4.37
C LEU A 184 -25.76 -4.24 3.74
N PRO A 185 -26.85 -4.08 4.52
CA PRO A 185 -28.00 -3.31 4.06
C PRO A 185 -27.59 -1.88 3.67
N VAL A 186 -28.17 -1.32 2.61
CA VAL A 186 -27.85 0.03 2.08
C VAL A 186 -27.84 1.12 3.17
N ARG A 187 -28.67 1.00 4.20
CA ARG A 187 -28.65 1.92 5.33
C ARG A 187 -27.35 1.82 6.12
N GLU A 188 -26.91 0.60 6.42
CA GLU A 188 -25.66 0.37 7.17
C GLU A 188 -24.43 0.74 6.33
N GLN A 189 -24.45 0.53 5.00
CA GLN A 189 -23.40 1.03 4.09
C GLN A 189 -23.24 2.55 4.20
N ARG A 190 -24.36 3.29 4.16
CA ARG A 190 -24.33 4.76 4.30
C ARG A 190 -23.89 5.22 5.69
N GLU A 191 -24.27 4.50 6.73
CA GLU A 191 -23.84 4.79 8.10
C GLU A 191 -22.34 4.53 8.24
N ALA A 192 -21.81 3.43 7.71
CA ALA A 192 -20.38 3.10 7.71
C ALA A 192 -19.56 4.18 6.97
N ASN A 193 -19.95 4.51 5.74
CA ASN A 193 -19.27 5.55 4.96
C ASN A 193 -19.35 6.93 5.62
N ALA A 194 -20.45 7.24 6.32
CA ALA A 194 -20.56 8.49 7.05
C ALA A 194 -19.66 8.53 8.29
N GLU A 195 -19.46 7.39 8.95
CA GLU A 195 -18.53 7.27 10.08
C GLU A 195 -17.07 7.38 9.62
N GLU A 196 -16.72 6.74 8.51
CA GLU A 196 -15.38 6.78 7.89
C GLU A 196 -15.01 8.20 7.44
N ASN A 197 -15.95 8.91 6.79
CA ASN A 197 -15.75 10.27 6.31
C ASN A 197 -16.02 11.35 7.38
N ALA A 198 -16.33 10.96 8.63
CA ALA A 198 -16.55 11.93 9.69
C ALA A 198 -15.26 12.67 10.01
N PRO A 199 -15.28 14.02 10.10
CA PRO A 199 -14.09 14.77 10.48
C PRO A 199 -13.61 14.31 11.85
N VAL A 200 -12.47 13.66 11.91
CA VAL A 200 -11.84 13.38 13.19
C VAL A 200 -11.40 14.71 13.78
N ALA A 201 -11.86 15.00 15.00
CA ALA A 201 -11.61 16.28 15.65
C ALA A 201 -10.10 16.57 15.68
N ALA A 202 -9.70 17.55 14.86
CA ALA A 202 -8.37 18.11 14.75
C ALA A 202 -7.25 17.11 14.42
N GLY A 203 -7.14 16.68 13.15
CA GLY A 203 -5.91 16.10 12.60
C GLY A 203 -6.03 14.80 11.81
N GLY A 204 -7.23 14.22 11.67
CA GLY A 204 -7.37 12.94 10.99
C GLY A 204 -7.63 13.07 9.49
N ILE A 205 -6.93 12.29 8.71
CA ILE A 205 -7.24 12.00 7.32
C ILE A 205 -8.21 10.82 7.34
N GLY A 206 -9.41 10.99 6.77
CA GLY A 206 -10.33 9.86 6.58
C GLY A 206 -9.79 8.96 5.46
N THR A 207 -9.81 7.66 5.66
CA THR A 207 -9.45 6.64 4.64
C THR A 207 -10.55 6.48 3.57
N GLY A 208 -11.34 7.52 3.33
CA GLY A 208 -12.34 7.49 2.27
C GLY A 208 -11.69 7.70 0.90
N THR A 209 -11.97 6.80 -0.02
CA THR A 209 -11.61 6.85 -1.46
C THR A 209 -12.22 8.03 -2.23
N THR A 210 -12.58 9.12 -1.57
CA THR A 210 -12.90 10.37 -2.21
C THR A 210 -11.78 11.36 -1.93
N SER A 211 -11.02 11.70 -2.96
CA SER A 211 -9.90 12.64 -2.96
C SER A 211 -10.29 14.07 -2.55
N THR A 212 -10.77 14.23 -1.33
CA THR A 212 -10.82 15.51 -0.63
C THR A 212 -9.94 15.40 0.59
N GLY A 213 -8.64 15.18 0.35
CA GLY A 213 -7.62 15.26 1.39
C GLY A 213 -7.74 16.58 2.15
N PRO A 214 -7.31 16.65 3.41
CA PRO A 214 -7.39 17.87 4.16
C PRO A 214 -6.65 18.95 3.39
N THR A 215 -7.37 20.00 3.02
CA THR A 215 -6.80 21.25 2.54
C THR A 215 -6.06 21.91 3.71
N GLY A 216 -4.96 21.27 4.12
CA GLY A 216 -3.95 21.90 4.95
C GLY A 216 -3.19 22.93 4.11
N PRO A 217 -2.61 23.96 4.72
CA PRO A 217 -1.93 24.98 3.94
C PRO A 217 -0.71 24.40 3.24
N THR A 218 -0.86 24.24 1.92
CA THR A 218 0.19 24.17 0.91
C THR A 218 1.26 23.07 1.00
N GLY A 219 1.12 22.00 0.22
CA GLY A 219 2.23 21.34 -0.48
C GLY A 219 3.25 20.50 0.31
N ASN A 220 3.18 20.45 1.65
CA ASN A 220 4.20 19.81 2.47
C ASN A 220 3.72 18.53 3.20
N ALA A 221 2.41 18.34 3.33
CA ALA A 221 1.83 17.14 3.93
C ALA A 221 1.53 16.05 2.90
N ASP A 222 1.41 16.42 1.61
CA ASP A 222 0.92 15.54 0.55
C ASP A 222 1.73 14.24 0.42
N PHE A 223 3.06 14.33 0.31
CA PHE A 223 3.87 13.13 0.09
C PHE A 223 3.85 12.14 1.28
N LEU A 224 3.82 12.62 2.52
CA LEU A 224 3.77 11.74 3.69
C LEU A 224 2.41 11.05 3.80
N GLY A 225 1.33 11.80 3.59
CA GLY A 225 -0.02 11.24 3.52
C GLY A 225 -0.12 10.18 2.43
N ILE A 226 0.27 10.54 1.22
CA ILE A 226 0.30 9.61 0.08
C ILE A 226 1.11 8.35 0.41
N SER A 227 2.32 8.49 0.97
CA SER A 227 3.17 7.33 1.27
C SER A 227 2.55 6.38 2.29
N SER A 228 1.75 6.88 3.24
CA SER A 228 1.02 6.05 4.20
C SER A 228 -0.25 5.42 3.60
N GLU A 229 -0.87 6.05 2.59
CA GLU A 229 -2.11 5.58 1.96
C GLU A 229 -1.88 4.62 0.79
N VAL A 230 -0.70 4.66 0.16
CA VAL A 230 -0.41 3.87 -1.05
C VAL A 230 -0.68 2.37 -0.93
N PRO A 231 -0.34 1.67 0.17
CA PRO A 231 -0.67 0.26 0.34
C PRO A 231 -2.19 0.00 0.28
N TYR A 232 -2.99 0.93 0.79
CA TYR A 232 -4.46 0.86 0.82
C TYR A 232 -5.12 1.25 -0.51
N ILE A 233 -4.39 1.91 -1.41
CA ILE A 233 -4.87 2.36 -2.72
C ILE A 233 -4.40 1.40 -3.81
N LEU A 234 -3.10 1.20 -3.97
CA LEU A 234 -2.53 0.36 -5.03
C LEU A 234 -2.51 -1.14 -4.69
N GLY A 235 -2.54 -1.48 -3.38
CA GLY A 235 -2.61 -2.87 -2.93
C GLY A 235 -3.88 -3.59 -3.40
N PRO A 236 -5.07 -3.01 -3.24
CA PRO A 236 -6.32 -3.60 -3.74
C PRO A 236 -6.28 -3.89 -5.24
N ASP A 237 -5.77 -3.00 -6.06
CA ASP A 237 -5.63 -3.20 -7.50
C ASP A 237 -4.72 -4.37 -7.84
N PHE A 238 -3.60 -4.48 -7.13
CA PHE A 238 -2.67 -5.59 -7.26
C PHE A 238 -3.36 -6.92 -6.92
N VAL A 239 -4.05 -6.98 -5.78
CA VAL A 239 -4.74 -8.20 -5.33
C VAL A 239 -5.92 -8.53 -6.24
N LEU A 240 -6.69 -7.52 -6.69
CA LEU A 240 -7.79 -7.69 -7.63
C LEU A 240 -7.31 -8.23 -8.98
N LEU A 241 -6.16 -7.75 -9.46
CA LEU A 241 -5.52 -8.32 -10.66
C LEU A 241 -5.22 -9.79 -10.47
N LEU A 242 -4.60 -10.18 -9.36
CA LEU A 242 -4.27 -11.59 -9.08
C LEU A 242 -5.53 -12.45 -8.99
N TYR A 243 -6.56 -11.92 -8.34
CA TYR A 243 -7.85 -12.61 -8.23
C TYR A 243 -8.51 -12.81 -9.61
N ASN A 244 -8.53 -11.79 -10.45
CA ASN A 244 -9.12 -11.85 -11.79
C ASN A 244 -8.32 -12.77 -12.73
N VAL A 245 -7.00 -12.91 -12.52
CA VAL A 245 -6.14 -13.81 -13.31
C VAL A 245 -6.26 -15.27 -12.90
N GLY A 246 -6.32 -15.56 -11.61
CA GLY A 246 -6.23 -16.94 -11.13
C GLY A 246 -7.02 -17.26 -9.86
N GLY A 247 -7.97 -16.40 -9.50
CA GLY A 247 -8.83 -16.54 -8.33
C GLY A 247 -8.06 -16.47 -7.02
N ILE A 248 -8.73 -16.77 -5.92
CA ILE A 248 -8.16 -16.74 -4.56
C ILE A 248 -6.86 -17.56 -4.43
N GLY A 249 -6.69 -18.60 -5.22
CA GLY A 249 -5.46 -19.39 -5.24
C GLY A 249 -4.24 -18.63 -5.76
N MET A 250 -4.44 -17.62 -6.63
CA MET A 250 -3.35 -16.74 -7.09
C MET A 250 -3.00 -15.73 -6.00
N THR A 251 -4.00 -15.17 -5.31
CA THR A 251 -3.78 -14.31 -4.15
C THR A 251 -3.01 -15.04 -3.04
N ASN A 252 -3.43 -16.25 -2.66
CA ASN A 252 -2.73 -17.04 -1.65
C ASN A 252 -1.28 -17.35 -2.04
N ARG A 253 -1.02 -17.66 -3.33
CA ARG A 253 0.36 -17.85 -3.83
C ARG A 253 1.21 -16.59 -3.72
N ALA A 254 0.61 -15.41 -3.82
CA ALA A 254 1.36 -14.17 -3.66
C ALA A 254 1.78 -13.91 -2.20
N PHE A 255 1.09 -14.45 -1.22
CA PHE A 255 1.60 -14.50 0.18
C PHE A 255 2.72 -15.53 0.37
N GLU A 256 2.68 -16.64 -0.37
CA GLU A 256 3.76 -17.65 -0.34
C GLU A 256 5.02 -17.19 -1.11
N HIS A 257 4.82 -16.37 -2.13
CA HIS A 257 5.85 -15.81 -3.02
C HIS A 257 5.58 -14.31 -3.20
N PRO A 258 5.85 -13.50 -2.20
CA PRO A 258 5.44 -12.11 -2.18
C PRO A 258 6.09 -11.29 -3.29
N PRO A 259 5.44 -10.17 -3.70
CA PRO A 259 6.08 -9.19 -4.56
C PRO A 259 7.38 -8.71 -3.91
N ARG A 260 8.39 -8.42 -4.72
CA ARG A 260 9.77 -8.18 -4.26
C ARG A 260 10.25 -6.76 -4.51
N SER A 261 9.38 -5.92 -5.07
CA SER A 261 9.74 -4.53 -5.37
C SER A 261 8.50 -3.66 -5.49
N GLU A 262 8.67 -2.38 -5.24
CA GLU A 262 7.65 -1.36 -5.52
C GLU A 262 7.16 -1.41 -6.97
N LEU A 263 8.03 -1.83 -7.93
CA LEU A 263 7.63 -2.00 -9.31
C LEU A 263 6.47 -3.00 -9.47
N ASP A 264 6.46 -4.06 -8.67
CA ASP A 264 5.41 -5.08 -8.74
C ASP A 264 4.03 -4.51 -8.34
N ILE A 265 4.02 -3.46 -7.53
CA ILE A 265 2.80 -2.77 -7.08
C ILE A 265 2.46 -1.60 -8.01
N VAL A 266 3.44 -0.77 -8.35
CA VAL A 266 3.25 0.33 -9.33
C VAL A 266 2.83 -0.21 -10.68
N ASN A 267 3.37 -1.34 -11.13
CA ASN A 267 3.03 -2.01 -12.37
C ASN A 267 2.79 -3.52 -12.14
N PRO A 268 1.59 -3.93 -11.73
CA PRO A 268 1.28 -5.33 -11.41
C PRO A 268 1.57 -6.34 -12.53
N SER A 269 1.67 -5.89 -13.81
CA SER A 269 2.11 -6.77 -14.90
C SER A 269 3.55 -7.25 -14.73
N ALA A 270 4.38 -6.50 -14.01
CA ALA A 270 5.77 -6.89 -13.73
C ALA A 270 5.83 -8.16 -12.88
N TYR A 271 4.99 -8.25 -11.84
CA TYR A 271 4.86 -9.45 -11.02
C TYR A 271 4.38 -10.66 -11.85
N LEU A 272 3.32 -10.49 -12.65
CA LEU A 272 2.78 -11.58 -13.49
C LEU A 272 3.79 -12.07 -14.54
N LEU A 273 4.64 -11.19 -15.03
CA LEU A 273 5.69 -11.50 -16.00
C LEU A 273 7.00 -11.96 -15.36
N HIS A 274 7.05 -12.02 -14.01
CA HIS A 274 8.27 -12.32 -13.25
C HIS A 274 9.46 -11.46 -13.68
N GLN A 275 9.22 -10.16 -13.84
CA GLN A 275 10.26 -9.23 -14.29
C GLN A 275 11.30 -9.04 -13.20
N ALA A 276 12.53 -9.43 -13.49
CA ALA A 276 13.63 -9.33 -12.54
C ALA A 276 14.08 -7.88 -12.39
N THR A 277 14.29 -7.46 -11.14
CA THR A 277 14.98 -6.22 -10.77
C THR A 277 16.43 -6.52 -10.39
N ARG A 278 17.26 -5.49 -10.42
CA ARG A 278 18.70 -5.59 -10.11
C ARG A 278 19.00 -4.95 -8.77
N VAL A 279 19.61 -5.69 -7.87
CA VAL A 279 20.19 -5.11 -6.64
C VAL A 279 21.46 -4.37 -7.02
N LEU A 280 21.49 -3.08 -6.78
CA LEU A 280 22.65 -2.23 -7.08
C LEU A 280 23.51 -2.04 -5.82
N PRO A 281 24.86 -1.98 -5.99
CA PRO A 281 25.72 -1.58 -4.87
C PRO A 281 25.42 -0.11 -4.50
N PRO A 282 25.71 0.26 -3.23
CA PRO A 282 25.56 1.66 -2.82
C PRO A 282 26.35 2.62 -3.71
N PRO A 283 25.79 3.79 -4.07
CA PRO A 283 26.51 4.79 -4.85
C PRO A 283 27.84 5.17 -4.25
N ALA A 284 28.87 5.25 -5.10
CA ALA A 284 30.22 5.59 -4.68
C ALA A 284 30.33 7.07 -4.26
N LEU A 285 31.07 7.33 -3.21
CA LEU A 285 31.35 8.67 -2.71
C LEU A 285 32.55 9.30 -3.41
N GLY A 286 32.49 10.61 -3.65
CA GLY A 286 33.55 11.42 -4.20
C GLY A 286 34.55 11.88 -3.13
N ARG A 287 35.58 12.57 -3.59
CA ARG A 287 36.62 13.17 -2.70
C ARG A 287 35.98 14.27 -1.83
N GLY A 288 36.18 14.18 -0.51
CA GLY A 288 35.63 15.13 0.46
C GLY A 288 34.22 14.83 0.92
N GLU A 289 33.55 13.82 0.33
CA GLU A 289 32.23 13.35 0.75
C GLU A 289 32.35 12.33 1.90
N ARG A 290 31.44 12.41 2.85
CA ARG A 290 31.39 11.48 3.99
C ARG A 290 29.98 10.93 4.14
N ARG A 291 29.84 9.62 4.12
CA ARG A 291 28.57 8.94 4.32
C ARG A 291 27.93 9.31 5.66
N ILE A 292 26.62 9.53 5.63
CA ILE A 292 25.76 9.71 6.80
C ILE A 292 24.58 8.73 6.64
N GLY A 293 24.28 7.98 7.68
CA GLY A 293 23.26 6.93 7.59
C GLY A 293 23.72 5.66 6.86
N SER A 294 22.81 4.71 6.77
CA SER A 294 22.98 3.45 6.03
C SER A 294 22.59 3.64 4.56
N PRO A 295 23.21 2.94 3.63
CA PRO A 295 22.73 2.86 2.27
C PRO A 295 21.35 2.17 2.24
N GLY A 296 20.53 2.51 1.25
CA GLY A 296 19.21 1.92 1.04
C GLY A 296 18.94 1.60 -0.43
N SER A 297 17.77 1.03 -0.67
CA SER A 297 17.14 0.96 -1.98
C SER A 297 16.54 2.33 -2.35
N PHE A 298 16.18 2.50 -3.61
CA PHE A 298 15.35 3.59 -4.12
C PHE A 298 14.44 2.99 -5.19
N GLY A 299 13.19 2.83 -4.86
CA GLY A 299 12.25 2.00 -5.59
C GLY A 299 11.59 2.68 -6.78
N ALA A 300 10.66 1.97 -7.39
CA ALA A 300 9.89 2.45 -8.54
C ALA A 300 8.86 3.52 -8.14
N PHE A 301 8.19 3.35 -7.00
CA PHE A 301 7.24 4.32 -6.47
C PHE A 301 7.91 5.63 -6.05
N GLU A 302 9.01 5.53 -5.30
CA GLU A 302 9.81 6.71 -4.94
C GLU A 302 10.33 7.45 -6.18
N THR A 303 10.75 6.69 -7.23
CA THR A 303 11.15 7.24 -8.53
C THR A 303 9.97 7.98 -9.17
N TYR A 304 8.80 7.37 -9.22
CA TYR A 304 7.59 7.96 -9.77
C TYR A 304 7.21 9.26 -9.06
N MET A 305 7.08 9.23 -7.74
CA MET A 305 6.69 10.40 -6.94
C MET A 305 7.70 11.54 -7.00
N THR A 306 8.99 11.21 -7.11
CA THR A 306 10.04 12.21 -7.30
C THR A 306 9.86 12.93 -8.63
N LEU A 307 9.63 12.20 -9.71
CA LEU A 307 9.47 12.74 -11.05
C LEU A 307 8.14 13.48 -11.24
N ALA A 308 7.04 12.90 -10.75
CA ALA A 308 5.68 13.43 -10.92
C ALA A 308 5.48 14.82 -10.27
N GLY A 309 6.28 15.17 -9.28
CA GLY A 309 6.27 16.52 -8.70
C GLY A 309 6.66 17.62 -9.68
N ASP A 310 7.42 17.33 -10.73
CA ASP A 310 7.99 18.30 -11.65
C ASP A 310 7.63 18.05 -13.12
N MET A 311 7.07 16.90 -13.46
CA MET A 311 6.63 16.58 -14.82
C MET A 311 5.21 16.02 -14.84
N ASP A 312 4.67 15.81 -16.02
CA ASP A 312 3.37 15.20 -16.22
C ASP A 312 3.36 13.77 -15.62
N ALA A 313 2.27 13.42 -14.93
CA ALA A 313 2.17 12.16 -14.18
C ALA A 313 2.29 10.93 -15.09
N THR A 314 1.68 10.93 -16.28
CA THR A 314 1.77 9.81 -17.22
C THR A 314 3.18 9.66 -17.79
N THR A 315 3.87 10.78 -18.01
CA THR A 315 5.29 10.77 -18.45
C THR A 315 6.21 10.25 -17.34
N ALA A 316 5.97 10.66 -16.09
CA ALA A 316 6.69 10.15 -14.92
C ALA A 316 6.46 8.65 -14.72
N LEU A 317 5.21 8.19 -14.87
CA LEU A 317 4.83 6.79 -14.72
C LEU A 317 5.50 5.91 -15.78
N ALA A 318 5.52 6.35 -17.05
CA ALA A 318 6.20 5.63 -18.12
C ALA A 318 7.73 5.49 -17.87
N ALA A 319 8.35 6.47 -17.22
CA ALA A 319 9.76 6.36 -16.80
C ALA A 319 9.93 5.39 -15.64
N ALA A 320 9.05 5.44 -14.63
CA ALA A 320 9.06 4.54 -13.48
C ALA A 320 8.76 3.09 -13.87
N ASP A 321 7.86 2.84 -14.81
CA ASP A 321 7.63 1.51 -15.39
C ASP A 321 8.90 0.89 -16.01
N GLY A 322 9.82 1.73 -16.45
CA GLY A 322 11.11 1.31 -16.98
C GLY A 322 12.14 0.97 -15.89
N TRP A 323 11.85 1.26 -14.63
CA TRP A 323 12.79 1.03 -13.54
C TRP A 323 13.18 -0.46 -13.43
N GLY A 324 14.45 -0.71 -13.23
CA GLY A 324 15.02 -2.05 -13.13
C GLY A 324 15.93 -2.24 -11.95
N GLY A 325 16.08 -1.20 -11.12
CA GLY A 325 16.84 -1.23 -9.88
C GLY A 325 17.34 0.14 -9.48
N GLY A 326 17.37 0.38 -8.18
CA GLY A 326 17.85 1.64 -7.61
C GLY A 326 18.53 1.43 -6.26
N SER A 327 19.53 2.24 -6.00
CA SER A 327 20.20 2.29 -4.70
C SER A 327 20.51 3.72 -4.29
N MET A 328 20.61 3.95 -3.00
CA MET A 328 20.76 5.26 -2.42
C MET A 328 21.90 5.32 -1.41
N THR A 329 22.56 6.47 -1.34
CA THR A 329 23.50 6.82 -0.28
C THR A 329 23.32 8.27 0.10
N GLN A 330 23.15 8.52 1.39
CA GLN A 330 23.18 9.85 1.96
C GLN A 330 24.60 10.20 2.39
N TYR A 331 25.01 11.42 2.09
CA TYR A 331 26.37 11.88 2.40
C TYR A 331 26.39 13.37 2.77
N ARG A 332 27.47 13.80 3.39
CA ARG A 332 27.74 15.22 3.68
C ARG A 332 28.91 15.70 2.86
N HIS A 333 28.72 16.84 2.21
CA HIS A 333 29.73 17.57 1.44
C HIS A 333 29.66 19.05 1.82
N ASP A 334 30.76 19.64 2.20
CA ASP A 334 30.91 21.04 2.64
C ASP A 334 29.85 21.47 3.68
N GLY A 335 29.50 20.56 4.61
CA GLY A 335 28.53 20.82 5.69
C GLY A 335 27.07 20.58 5.29
N VAL A 336 26.77 20.42 4.00
CA VAL A 336 25.42 20.15 3.47
C VAL A 336 25.15 18.65 3.39
N SER A 337 23.94 18.23 3.73
CA SER A 337 23.48 16.84 3.53
C SER A 337 22.98 16.68 2.11
N CYS A 338 23.40 15.62 1.44
CA CYS A 338 23.04 15.32 0.07
C CYS A 338 22.65 13.84 -0.05
N THR A 339 21.84 13.55 -1.05
CA THR A 339 21.43 12.19 -1.46
C THR A 339 21.99 11.89 -2.84
N ARG A 340 22.53 10.68 -3.00
CA ARG A 340 22.96 10.15 -4.30
C ARG A 340 22.23 8.87 -4.59
N LEU A 341 21.61 8.81 -5.78
CA LEU A 341 20.93 7.66 -6.32
C LEU A 341 21.72 7.08 -7.47
N ASP A 342 21.83 5.77 -7.56
CA ASP A 342 22.19 5.04 -8.77
C ASP A 342 20.98 4.25 -9.24
N LEU A 343 20.54 4.50 -10.47
CA LEU A 343 19.34 3.96 -11.07
C LEU A 343 19.67 3.26 -12.38
N VAL A 344 18.99 2.15 -12.67
CA VAL A 344 19.08 1.45 -13.94
C VAL A 344 17.69 1.12 -14.46
N GLY A 345 17.52 1.17 -15.77
CA GLY A 345 16.34 0.60 -16.41
C GLY A 345 16.50 -0.91 -16.63
N ARG A 346 15.39 -1.61 -16.86
CA ARG A 346 15.40 -3.03 -17.22
C ARG A 346 16.06 -3.29 -18.58
N THR A 347 16.02 -2.30 -19.45
CA THR A 347 16.67 -2.28 -20.77
C THR A 347 17.43 -0.99 -21.00
N THR A 348 18.32 -0.95 -21.99
CA THR A 348 19.06 0.26 -22.34
C THR A 348 18.15 1.44 -22.72
N PRO A 349 17.07 1.27 -23.54
CA PRO A 349 16.12 2.37 -23.79
C PRO A 349 15.42 2.89 -22.54
N GLN A 350 15.08 2.01 -21.59
CA GLN A 350 14.48 2.41 -20.31
C GLN A 350 15.48 3.15 -19.41
N SER A 351 16.74 2.74 -19.42
CA SER A 351 17.81 3.51 -18.75
C SER A 351 17.99 4.90 -19.38
N ASP A 352 17.83 5.04 -20.72
CA ASP A 352 17.83 6.31 -21.41
C ASP A 352 16.66 7.19 -21.00
N ALA A 353 15.46 6.61 -20.87
CA ALA A 353 14.25 7.31 -20.44
C ALA A 353 14.39 7.83 -19.00
N LEU A 354 14.87 6.99 -18.07
CA LEU A 354 15.15 7.40 -16.68
C LEU A 354 16.15 8.57 -16.62
N ALA A 355 17.25 8.48 -17.36
CA ALA A 355 18.24 9.56 -17.41
C ALA A 355 17.64 10.86 -17.96
N GLY A 356 16.82 10.78 -18.99
CA GLY A 356 16.07 11.90 -19.56
C GLY A 356 15.14 12.55 -18.56
N ALA A 357 14.30 11.73 -17.90
CA ALA A 357 13.34 12.18 -16.90
C ALA A 357 14.02 12.89 -15.72
N PHE A 358 15.07 12.30 -15.15
CA PHE A 358 15.83 12.95 -14.08
C PHE A 358 16.59 14.20 -14.53
N THR A 359 16.97 14.31 -15.80
CA THR A 359 17.55 15.54 -16.35
C THR A 359 16.51 16.68 -16.40
N VAL A 360 15.29 16.38 -16.77
CA VAL A 360 14.17 17.33 -16.72
C VAL A 360 13.89 17.73 -15.27
N TRP A 361 13.76 16.77 -14.37
CA TRP A 361 13.55 16.99 -12.94
C TRP A 361 14.66 17.86 -12.30
N ALA A 362 15.93 17.61 -12.62
CA ALA A 362 17.02 18.38 -12.07
C ALA A 362 17.02 19.84 -12.51
N SER A 363 16.46 20.14 -13.68
CA SER A 363 16.37 21.51 -14.22
C SER A 363 15.12 22.28 -13.74
N ALA A 364 14.13 21.60 -13.18
CA ALA A 364 12.86 22.21 -12.82
C ALA A 364 12.95 23.18 -11.62
N LEU A 365 13.81 22.87 -10.64
CA LEU A 365 13.99 23.68 -9.42
C LEU A 365 15.48 24.00 -9.19
N PRO A 366 15.94 25.21 -9.57
CA PRO A 366 17.35 25.60 -9.49
C PRO A 366 17.97 25.50 -8.08
N GLN A 367 17.17 25.66 -7.03
CA GLN A 367 17.63 25.57 -5.63
C GLN A 367 18.01 24.14 -5.19
N ARG A 368 17.72 23.10 -5.96
CA ARG A 368 18.06 21.72 -5.62
C ARG A 368 19.52 21.40 -5.73
N GLU A 369 20.29 22.17 -6.48
CA GLU A 369 21.68 21.83 -6.81
C GLU A 369 21.83 20.37 -7.24
N ALA A 370 20.94 19.91 -8.13
CA ALA A 370 20.90 18.54 -8.59
C ALA A 370 21.80 18.33 -9.80
N VAL A 371 22.52 17.21 -9.80
CA VAL A 371 23.41 16.80 -10.91
C VAL A 371 23.03 15.40 -11.35
N VAL A 372 22.80 15.24 -12.66
CA VAL A 372 22.54 13.95 -13.28
C VAL A 372 23.71 13.57 -14.18
N THR A 373 24.24 12.39 -13.98
CA THR A 373 25.30 11.85 -14.85
C THR A 373 24.93 10.43 -15.26
N ARG A 374 25.46 9.95 -16.39
CA ARG A 374 25.24 8.60 -16.86
C ARG A 374 26.55 7.90 -17.21
N ARG A 375 26.67 6.63 -16.82
CA ARG A 375 27.77 5.75 -17.21
C ARG A 375 27.21 4.38 -17.59
N GLY A 376 27.27 4.04 -18.86
CA GLY A 376 26.63 2.84 -19.39
C GLY A 376 25.11 2.90 -19.18
N GLU A 377 24.56 1.92 -18.47
CA GLU A 377 23.14 1.86 -18.12
C GLU A 377 22.80 2.58 -16.80
N THR A 378 23.79 2.91 -15.98
CA THR A 378 23.57 3.53 -14.66
C THR A 378 23.43 5.03 -14.80
N THR A 379 22.31 5.54 -14.34
CA THR A 379 22.03 6.97 -14.12
C THR A 379 22.32 7.30 -12.67
N THR A 380 23.27 8.20 -12.42
CA THR A 380 23.59 8.71 -11.08
C THR A 380 22.96 10.09 -10.92
N VAL A 381 22.10 10.24 -9.93
CA VAL A 381 21.48 11.50 -9.51
C VAL A 381 22.06 11.92 -8.18
N SER A 382 22.53 13.14 -8.06
CA SER A 382 23.01 13.71 -6.79
C SER A 382 22.25 14.99 -6.53
N ALA A 383 21.64 15.14 -5.36
CA ALA A 383 20.91 16.33 -4.94
C ALA A 383 21.20 16.67 -3.49
N CYS A 384 21.32 17.94 -3.18
CA CYS A 384 21.61 18.42 -1.83
C CYS A 384 20.38 19.09 -1.21
N ASP A 385 20.25 18.93 0.11
CA ASP A 385 19.14 19.49 0.89
C ASP A 385 19.21 21.02 0.92
N PRO A 386 18.25 21.74 0.35
CA PRO A 386 18.20 23.20 0.42
C PRO A 386 17.83 23.71 1.84
N GLY A 387 17.56 22.84 2.78
CA GLY A 387 17.16 23.20 4.13
C GLY A 387 15.77 23.85 4.18
N LYS A 388 15.65 24.92 4.97
CA LYS A 388 14.36 25.59 5.21
C LYS A 388 13.75 26.28 3.98
N VAL A 389 14.54 26.50 2.94
CA VAL A 389 14.08 27.09 1.67
C VAL A 389 13.64 26.03 0.66
N ALA A 390 13.66 24.76 1.05
CA ALA A 390 13.17 23.68 0.22
C ALA A 390 11.73 23.95 -0.22
N THR A 391 11.44 23.66 -1.47
CA THR A 391 10.07 23.63 -2.00
C THR A 391 9.79 22.25 -2.57
N ALA A 392 8.60 21.73 -2.28
CA ALA A 392 8.12 20.54 -2.99
C ALA A 392 7.91 20.89 -4.47
N GLY A 393 7.90 19.88 -5.34
CA GLY A 393 7.53 20.04 -6.73
C GLY A 393 6.12 20.67 -6.87
N PRO A 394 5.88 21.48 -7.90
CA PRO A 394 4.65 22.29 -8.03
C PRO A 394 3.41 21.48 -8.43
N ARG A 395 3.58 20.21 -8.87
CA ARG A 395 2.47 19.37 -9.31
C ARG A 395 1.87 18.59 -8.15
N SER A 396 0.58 18.32 -8.23
CA SER A 396 -0.13 17.49 -7.25
C SER A 396 0.35 16.05 -7.36
N ARG A 397 0.74 15.47 -6.23
CA ARG A 397 1.09 14.06 -6.10
C ARG A 397 -0.15 13.19 -5.83
N ASP A 398 -1.21 13.77 -5.29
CA ASP A 398 -2.52 13.11 -5.23
C ASP A 398 -2.98 12.74 -6.64
N HIS A 399 -2.94 13.70 -7.58
CA HIS A 399 -3.24 13.40 -8.98
C HIS A 399 -2.27 12.36 -9.59
N ALA A 400 -1.02 12.32 -9.17
CA ALA A 400 -0.10 11.29 -9.63
C ALA A 400 -0.48 9.92 -9.10
N LEU A 401 -0.93 9.85 -7.84
CA LEU A 401 -1.45 8.61 -7.26
C LEU A 401 -2.73 8.16 -8.00
N ASP A 402 -3.69 9.07 -8.24
CA ASP A 402 -4.91 8.78 -9.01
C ASP A 402 -4.59 8.17 -10.39
N VAL A 403 -3.55 8.66 -11.07
CA VAL A 403 -3.15 8.17 -12.41
C VAL A 403 -2.67 6.72 -12.37
N VAL A 404 -1.89 6.33 -11.37
CA VAL A 404 -1.40 4.94 -11.26
C VAL A 404 -2.49 4.00 -10.75
N ASP A 405 -3.34 4.47 -9.84
CA ASP A 405 -4.50 3.77 -9.33
C ASP A 405 -5.49 3.45 -10.47
N GLU A 406 -5.96 4.46 -11.20
CA GLU A 406 -6.84 4.31 -12.37
C GLU A 406 -6.27 3.30 -13.39
N ARG A 407 -4.98 3.41 -13.70
CA ARG A 407 -4.32 2.48 -14.61
C ARG A 407 -4.38 1.04 -14.10
N ASN A 408 -4.07 0.82 -12.83
CA ASN A 408 -3.99 -0.51 -12.24
C ASN A 408 -5.39 -1.13 -12.08
N ALA A 409 -6.39 -0.35 -11.63
CA ALA A 409 -7.77 -0.76 -11.53
C ALA A 409 -8.33 -1.19 -12.89
N ASN A 410 -8.09 -0.40 -13.93
CA ASN A 410 -8.54 -0.73 -15.28
C ASN A 410 -7.78 -1.90 -15.92
N MET A 411 -6.51 -2.06 -15.59
CA MET A 411 -5.74 -3.24 -15.96
C MET A 411 -6.32 -4.51 -15.32
N ALA A 412 -6.65 -4.46 -14.03
CA ALA A 412 -7.25 -5.59 -13.30
C ALA A 412 -8.65 -5.91 -13.85
N SER A 413 -9.48 -4.88 -14.07
CA SER A 413 -10.85 -5.01 -14.59
C SER A 413 -10.89 -5.57 -16.01
N ALA A 414 -9.87 -5.33 -16.83
CA ALA A 414 -9.81 -5.84 -18.20
C ALA A 414 -9.91 -7.37 -18.26
N TYR A 415 -9.42 -8.09 -17.27
CA TYR A 415 -9.51 -9.56 -17.18
C TYR A 415 -10.95 -10.06 -16.97
N LEU A 416 -11.86 -9.24 -16.49
CA LEU A 416 -13.29 -9.58 -16.39
C LEU A 416 -13.95 -9.71 -17.78
N TYR A 417 -13.38 -9.07 -18.80
CA TYR A 417 -13.92 -9.05 -20.17
C TYR A 417 -13.28 -10.10 -21.07
N ALA A 418 -12.04 -10.49 -20.79
CA ALA A 418 -11.34 -11.47 -21.60
C ALA A 418 -10.10 -12.01 -20.87
N ASP A 419 -9.71 -13.23 -21.20
CA ASP A 419 -8.38 -13.73 -20.86
C ASP A 419 -7.33 -12.98 -21.70
N LEU A 420 -6.44 -12.24 -21.02
CA LEU A 420 -5.49 -11.31 -21.63
C LEU A 420 -4.04 -11.68 -21.28
N PRO A 421 -3.11 -11.55 -22.24
CA PRO A 421 -1.70 -11.47 -21.88
C PRO A 421 -1.43 -10.23 -21.02
N PRO A 422 -0.56 -10.29 -19.98
CA PRO A 422 -0.30 -9.16 -19.09
C PRO A 422 0.11 -7.86 -19.81
N ALA A 423 0.87 -7.96 -20.90
CA ALA A 423 1.25 -6.80 -21.73
C ALA A 423 0.05 -6.13 -22.43
N VAL A 424 -1.01 -6.89 -22.75
CA VAL A 424 -2.25 -6.35 -23.32
C VAL A 424 -3.08 -5.69 -22.22
N ALA A 425 -3.16 -6.28 -21.05
CA ALA A 425 -3.83 -5.69 -19.89
C ALA A 425 -3.17 -4.38 -19.45
N LEU A 426 -1.84 -4.33 -19.39
CA LEU A 426 -1.10 -3.09 -19.16
C LEU A 426 -1.42 -2.02 -20.21
N CYS A 427 -1.44 -2.38 -21.50
CA CYS A 427 -1.83 -1.44 -22.55
C CYS A 427 -3.26 -0.90 -22.37
N VAL A 428 -4.19 -1.72 -21.86
CA VAL A 428 -5.55 -1.26 -21.53
C VAL A 428 -5.50 -0.23 -20.42
N GLY A 429 -4.80 -0.52 -19.33
CA GLY A 429 -4.59 0.42 -18.23
C GLY A 429 -3.93 1.72 -18.69
N ASP A 430 -2.82 1.68 -19.44
CA ASP A 430 -2.13 2.86 -19.94
C ASP A 430 -3.02 3.74 -20.83
N ARG A 431 -3.98 3.15 -21.55
CA ARG A 431 -4.90 3.88 -22.44
C ARG A 431 -6.18 4.31 -21.76
N SER A 432 -6.55 3.72 -20.63
CA SER A 432 -7.71 4.16 -19.84
C SER A 432 -7.44 5.49 -19.15
N VAL A 433 -6.20 5.73 -18.77
CA VAL A 433 -5.79 6.99 -18.13
C VAL A 433 -6.13 8.16 -19.03
N GLY A 434 -7.03 9.03 -18.54
CA GLY A 434 -7.52 10.18 -19.29
C GLY A 434 -8.67 9.87 -20.27
N ASP A 435 -9.21 8.64 -20.32
CA ASP A 435 -10.49 8.38 -21.00
C ASP A 435 -11.65 8.99 -20.21
N THR A 436 -11.98 10.23 -20.52
CA THR A 436 -13.00 11.00 -19.78
C THR A 436 -14.36 10.30 -19.70
N ALA A 437 -14.73 9.50 -20.71
CA ALA A 437 -16.01 8.81 -20.71
C ALA A 437 -16.00 7.62 -19.73
N LEU A 438 -14.90 6.89 -19.64
CA LEU A 438 -14.69 5.80 -18.69
C LEU A 438 -14.64 6.35 -17.27
N LEU A 439 -13.78 7.33 -17.00
CA LEU A 439 -13.62 7.98 -15.69
C LEU A 439 -14.93 8.53 -15.11
N LEU A 440 -15.73 9.22 -15.93
CA LEU A 440 -17.02 9.74 -15.47
C LEU A 440 -17.99 8.62 -15.14
N ALA A 441 -17.96 7.51 -15.88
CA ALA A 441 -18.84 6.38 -15.65
C ALA A 441 -18.42 5.59 -14.39
N GLU A 442 -17.12 5.41 -14.17
CA GLU A 442 -16.56 4.77 -12.98
C GLU A 442 -16.84 5.60 -11.72
N GLY A 443 -16.58 6.91 -11.74
CA GLY A 443 -16.92 7.78 -10.64
C GLY A 443 -18.43 7.87 -10.33
N GLU A 444 -19.31 7.66 -11.33
CA GLU A 444 -20.76 7.55 -11.09
C GLU A 444 -21.13 6.18 -10.49
N GLN A 445 -20.39 5.11 -10.85
CA GLN A 445 -20.54 3.79 -10.25
C GLN A 445 -20.14 3.80 -8.76
N ASP A 446 -18.99 4.35 -8.42
CA ASP A 446 -18.44 4.37 -7.06
C ASP A 446 -19.31 5.18 -6.11
N ASN A 447 -19.93 6.25 -6.60
CA ASN A 447 -20.91 7.04 -5.83
C ASN A 447 -22.30 6.40 -5.70
N SER A 448 -22.51 5.21 -6.30
CA SER A 448 -23.81 4.52 -6.25
C SER A 448 -23.84 3.48 -5.13
N TYR A 449 -24.78 3.63 -4.19
CA TYR A 449 -25.09 2.56 -3.24
C TYR A 449 -25.98 1.50 -3.93
N GLY A 450 -25.41 0.33 -4.19
CA GLY A 450 -26.08 -0.76 -4.89
C GLY A 450 -25.65 -0.85 -6.37
N ALA A 451 -26.40 -1.59 -7.19
CA ALA A 451 -26.03 -1.77 -8.60
C ALA A 451 -26.08 -0.43 -9.36
N PRO A 452 -25.05 -0.12 -10.15
CA PRO A 452 -24.99 1.11 -10.92
C PRO A 452 -26.13 1.19 -11.96
N PRO A 453 -26.50 2.39 -12.42
CA PRO A 453 -27.44 2.56 -13.52
C PRO A 453 -26.99 1.79 -14.78
N LYS A 454 -27.95 1.18 -15.49
CA LYS A 454 -27.62 0.41 -16.70
C LYS A 454 -26.86 1.21 -17.78
N SER A 455 -27.08 2.52 -17.85
CA SER A 455 -26.37 3.41 -18.77
C SER A 455 -24.90 3.50 -18.41
N VAL A 456 -24.58 3.64 -17.14
CA VAL A 456 -23.21 3.67 -16.59
C VAL A 456 -22.49 2.36 -16.91
N GLN A 457 -23.08 1.23 -16.54
CA GLN A 457 -22.50 -0.09 -16.83
C GLN A 457 -22.29 -0.30 -18.34
N THR A 458 -23.22 0.15 -19.19
CA THR A 458 -23.09 0.04 -20.65
C THR A 458 -21.92 0.89 -21.18
N THR A 459 -21.70 2.07 -20.60
CA THR A 459 -20.56 2.93 -20.98
C THR A 459 -19.24 2.25 -20.61
N ILE A 460 -19.07 1.80 -19.37
CA ILE A 460 -17.88 1.07 -18.90
C ILE A 460 -17.62 -0.14 -19.81
N ASP A 461 -18.63 -1.00 -20.02
CA ASP A 461 -18.51 -2.19 -20.87
C ASP A 461 -18.09 -1.88 -22.30
N THR A 462 -18.55 -0.76 -22.86
CA THR A 462 -18.22 -0.36 -24.23
C THR A 462 -16.78 0.14 -24.33
N GLN A 463 -16.38 1.04 -23.44
CA GLN A 463 -15.04 1.60 -23.42
C GLN A 463 -14.00 0.49 -23.18
N MET A 464 -14.20 -0.37 -22.19
CA MET A 464 -13.30 -1.48 -21.89
C MET A 464 -13.10 -2.42 -23.09
N ARG A 465 -14.18 -2.81 -23.77
CA ARG A 465 -14.07 -3.66 -24.97
C ARG A 465 -13.34 -2.98 -26.12
N ASP A 466 -13.52 -1.69 -26.30
CA ASP A 466 -12.84 -0.92 -27.35
C ASP A 466 -11.34 -0.74 -27.05
N LEU A 467 -10.98 -0.47 -25.80
CA LEU A 467 -9.60 -0.44 -25.31
C LEU A 467 -8.91 -1.79 -25.54
N ILE A 468 -9.53 -2.91 -25.09
CA ILE A 468 -9.01 -4.25 -25.28
C ILE A 468 -8.78 -4.56 -26.76
N ARG A 469 -9.76 -4.24 -27.63
CA ARG A 469 -9.64 -4.44 -29.10
C ARG A 469 -8.46 -3.66 -29.65
N SER A 470 -8.32 -2.40 -29.28
CA SER A 470 -7.25 -1.53 -29.76
C SER A 470 -5.85 -2.02 -29.33
N CYS A 471 -5.73 -2.50 -28.09
CA CYS A 471 -4.46 -3.03 -27.56
C CYS A 471 -4.08 -4.38 -28.19
N ARG A 472 -5.04 -5.26 -28.48
CA ARG A 472 -4.78 -6.52 -29.23
C ARG A 472 -4.31 -6.28 -30.66
N LEU A 473 -4.86 -5.27 -31.35
CA LEU A 473 -4.43 -4.91 -32.70
C LEU A 473 -3.01 -4.32 -32.71
N GLY A 474 -2.68 -3.47 -31.73
CA GLY A 474 -1.34 -2.90 -31.59
C GLY A 474 -0.27 -3.97 -31.29
N SER A 475 -0.57 -4.96 -30.48
CA SER A 475 0.35 -6.06 -30.16
C SER A 475 0.60 -7.00 -31.35
N ALA A 476 -0.38 -7.17 -32.24
CA ALA A 476 -0.25 -7.99 -33.45
C ALA A 476 0.55 -7.31 -34.57
N ALA A 477 0.63 -5.97 -34.56
CA ALA A 477 1.38 -5.19 -35.56
C ALA A 477 2.87 -5.00 -35.19
N GLY A 478 3.26 -5.35 -33.96
CA GLY A 478 4.63 -5.25 -33.45
C GLY A 478 5.40 -6.58 -33.42
N GLN A 479 4.78 -7.69 -33.84
CA GLN A 479 5.40 -8.99 -34.09
C GLN A 479 5.69 -9.14 -35.56
#